data_935d0201d03a73d7da1fcdeed05d8cfd
#
_entry.id   935d0201d03a73d7da1fcdeed05d8cfd
#
_cell.length_a   1.000
_cell.length_b   1.000
_cell.length_c   1.000
_cell.angle_alpha   90.00
_cell.angle_beta   90.00
_cell.angle_gamma   90.00
#
_symmetry.space_group_name_H-M   'P 1'
#
loop_
_entity.id
_entity.type
_entity.pdbx_description
1 polymer ?
#
loop_
_entity_poly.entity_id
_entity_poly.type
_entity_poly.pdbx_seq_one_letter_code
_entity_poly.pdbx_strand_id
1 'polypeptide(L)'
;MPKKYDKWLLIAVIIIAIFGIVMIYSASSIWAEYKFNDPFKFVKAQSAFFIMSLVIVFVLKKINPDIYYKKANKILLICFILLVLVLIPGLGKIRNGSRSWFGIGGFGIQPSEFAKIGLIIYVSKYLANNQKEIFDIKKGVLPILLVIGVFFLLIMLEPDFGTAMVIVLTLTSILFISGVKLSFFVKIGIVGLLGIVGLIVVAPYRMLRIVSFLNPWVDPLGSGYQIIQSLYAIGPGGLLGQGFLKSRQKQFYLPEPQTDFIFSIISEEFGFLGILIVTVFFGFIFYRIVKIALNCDNLFYKYLSFGLGFGIIIQALLNICVVIGLIPVTGVTLPFFSYGGSSLLVSMISIGIILSISKK
;
A
#
# COMPACT_ATOMS: atom_id res chain seq x y z
N MET A 1 -6.87 -10.89 -33.90
CA MET A 1 -6.68 -9.45 -33.60
C MET A 1 -5.95 -9.32 -32.27
N PRO A 2 -4.91 -8.45 -32.13
CA PRO A 2 -4.25 -8.25 -30.86
C PRO A 2 -5.27 -7.76 -29.84
N LYS A 3 -5.39 -8.44 -28.69
CA LYS A 3 -6.30 -8.02 -27.62
C LYS A 3 -5.89 -6.61 -27.16
N LYS A 4 -6.84 -5.70 -27.08
CA LYS A 4 -6.62 -4.34 -26.56
C LYS A 4 -6.49 -4.42 -25.04
N TYR A 5 -5.57 -3.61 -24.47
CA TYR A 5 -5.47 -3.49 -23.00
C TYR A 5 -6.79 -2.96 -22.39
N ASP A 6 -6.98 -3.22 -21.10
CA ASP A 6 -8.15 -2.80 -20.35
C ASP A 6 -8.16 -1.27 -20.16
N LYS A 7 -8.92 -0.58 -21.02
CA LYS A 7 -9.04 0.89 -21.00
C LYS A 7 -9.76 1.39 -19.74
N TRP A 8 -10.76 0.64 -19.28
CA TRP A 8 -11.56 1.04 -18.14
C TRP A 8 -10.77 1.04 -16.84
N LEU A 9 -9.88 0.06 -16.65
CA LEU A 9 -8.95 0.05 -15.54
C LEU A 9 -8.03 1.27 -15.57
N LEU A 10 -7.46 1.59 -16.74
CA LEU A 10 -6.56 2.74 -16.87
C LEU A 10 -7.30 4.07 -16.60
N ILE A 11 -8.49 4.25 -17.14
CA ILE A 11 -9.30 5.45 -16.93
C ILE A 11 -9.65 5.63 -15.46
N ALA A 12 -10.12 4.56 -14.79
CA ALA A 12 -10.46 4.62 -13.38
C ALA A 12 -9.25 5.02 -12.49
N VAL A 13 -8.07 4.45 -12.78
CA VAL A 13 -6.84 4.78 -12.04
C VAL A 13 -6.40 6.22 -12.28
N ILE A 14 -6.53 6.74 -13.49
CA ILE A 14 -6.21 8.15 -13.79
C ILE A 14 -7.17 9.08 -13.03
N ILE A 15 -8.48 8.81 -13.06
CA ILE A 15 -9.49 9.63 -12.38
C ILE A 15 -9.23 9.69 -10.88
N ILE A 16 -9.02 8.51 -10.25
CA ILE A 16 -8.80 8.44 -8.80
C ILE A 16 -7.48 9.13 -8.40
N ALA A 17 -6.42 9.04 -9.21
CA ALA A 17 -5.16 9.69 -8.93
C ALA A 17 -5.23 11.22 -9.09
N ILE A 18 -5.98 11.73 -10.08
CA ILE A 18 -6.24 13.17 -10.23
C ILE A 18 -7.05 13.67 -9.03
N PHE A 19 -8.09 12.94 -8.63
CA PHE A 19 -8.86 13.29 -7.43
C PHE A 19 -7.97 13.29 -6.17
N GLY A 20 -7.04 12.33 -6.04
CA GLY A 20 -6.05 12.31 -4.99
C GLY A 20 -5.17 13.56 -4.96
N ILE A 21 -4.70 14.05 -6.12
CA ILE A 21 -3.90 15.29 -6.21
C ILE A 21 -4.72 16.51 -5.72
N VAL A 22 -6.01 16.58 -6.11
CA VAL A 22 -6.91 17.64 -5.64
C VAL A 22 -7.08 17.56 -4.11
N MET A 23 -7.22 16.36 -3.55
CA MET A 23 -7.35 16.17 -2.10
C MET A 23 -6.05 16.46 -1.34
N ILE A 24 -4.88 16.18 -1.93
CA ILE A 24 -3.59 16.58 -1.38
C ILE A 24 -3.51 18.11 -1.25
N TYR A 25 -3.98 18.85 -2.27
CA TYR A 25 -4.07 20.31 -2.16
C TYR A 25 -4.94 20.73 -0.98
N SER A 26 -6.15 20.19 -0.90
CA SER A 26 -7.04 20.53 0.21
C SER A 26 -6.42 20.22 1.57
N ALA A 27 -5.86 19.03 1.74
CA ALA A 27 -5.32 18.56 3.01
C ALA A 27 -4.03 19.29 3.44
N SER A 28 -3.21 19.76 2.49
CA SER A 28 -1.86 20.25 2.80
C SER A 28 -1.63 21.73 2.60
N SER A 29 -2.52 22.46 1.91
CA SER A 29 -2.27 23.85 1.48
C SER A 29 -1.94 24.80 2.63
N ILE A 30 -2.70 24.74 3.74
CA ILE A 30 -2.51 25.62 4.91
C ILE A 30 -1.16 25.35 5.57
N TRP A 31 -0.83 24.08 5.79
CA TRP A 31 0.42 23.68 6.42
C TRP A 31 1.64 23.94 5.52
N ALA A 32 1.48 23.73 4.19
CA ALA A 32 2.52 23.99 3.22
C ALA A 32 2.84 25.49 3.10
N GLU A 33 1.81 26.33 3.11
CA GLU A 33 1.96 27.79 3.15
C GLU A 33 2.71 28.22 4.40
N TYR A 34 2.26 27.78 5.57
CA TYR A 34 2.90 28.14 6.84
C TYR A 34 4.38 27.73 6.91
N LYS A 35 4.71 26.49 6.50
CA LYS A 35 6.07 25.95 6.68
C LYS A 35 7.02 26.28 5.54
N PHE A 36 6.52 26.43 4.32
CA PHE A 36 7.36 26.55 3.13
C PHE A 36 7.06 27.79 2.29
N ASN A 37 6.09 28.59 2.69
CA ASN A 37 5.60 29.75 1.94
C ASN A 37 5.19 29.40 0.49
N ASP A 38 4.68 28.18 0.30
CA ASP A 38 4.22 27.66 -0.99
C ASP A 38 3.10 26.62 -0.77
N PRO A 39 1.80 27.02 -0.94
CA PRO A 39 0.66 26.15 -0.69
C PRO A 39 0.58 24.97 -1.66
N PHE A 40 1.27 25.05 -2.82
CA PHE A 40 1.30 24.02 -3.85
C PHE A 40 2.50 23.07 -3.75
N LYS A 41 3.35 23.17 -2.73
CA LYS A 41 4.57 22.37 -2.63
C LYS A 41 4.33 20.88 -2.77
N PHE A 42 3.36 20.33 -2.03
CA PHE A 42 3.03 18.90 -2.08
C PHE A 42 2.35 18.50 -3.39
N VAL A 43 1.49 19.35 -3.91
CA VAL A 43 0.81 19.16 -5.20
C VAL A 43 1.83 19.10 -6.35
N LYS A 44 2.78 20.05 -6.40
CA LYS A 44 3.85 20.06 -7.43
C LYS A 44 4.65 18.77 -7.40
N ALA A 45 5.08 18.31 -6.20
CA ALA A 45 5.82 17.08 -6.05
C ALA A 45 5.00 15.84 -6.46
N GLN A 46 3.75 15.72 -5.98
CA GLN A 46 2.88 14.59 -6.32
C GLN A 46 2.52 14.57 -7.81
N SER A 47 2.27 15.73 -8.42
CA SER A 47 2.00 15.84 -9.86
C SER A 47 3.21 15.41 -10.70
N ALA A 48 4.42 15.76 -10.30
CA ALA A 48 5.64 15.29 -10.97
C ALA A 48 5.76 13.76 -10.90
N PHE A 49 5.53 13.14 -9.72
CA PHE A 49 5.49 11.69 -9.57
C PHE A 49 4.36 11.07 -10.39
N PHE A 50 3.20 11.69 -10.46
CA PHE A 50 2.07 11.20 -11.26
C PHE A 50 2.39 11.19 -12.76
N ILE A 51 2.94 12.28 -13.30
CA ILE A 51 3.33 12.36 -14.72
C ILE A 51 4.40 11.31 -15.03
N MET A 52 5.45 11.20 -14.19
CA MET A 52 6.48 10.17 -14.34
C MET A 52 5.86 8.76 -14.31
N SER A 53 4.95 8.51 -13.38
CA SER A 53 4.27 7.22 -13.25
C SER A 53 3.39 6.90 -14.44
N LEU A 54 2.70 7.89 -15.03
CA LEU A 54 1.93 7.71 -16.27
C LEU A 54 2.85 7.28 -17.43
N VAL A 55 3.98 7.95 -17.61
CA VAL A 55 4.96 7.54 -18.63
C VAL A 55 5.39 6.09 -18.42
N ILE A 56 5.70 5.70 -17.18
CA ILE A 56 6.06 4.32 -16.84
C ILE A 56 4.92 3.34 -17.17
N VAL A 57 3.67 3.65 -16.83
CA VAL A 57 2.51 2.81 -17.19
C VAL A 57 2.42 2.62 -18.72
N PHE A 58 2.59 3.71 -19.48
CA PHE A 58 2.55 3.65 -20.95
C PHE A 58 3.70 2.84 -21.56
N VAL A 59 4.85 2.79 -20.91
CA VAL A 59 5.98 1.92 -21.29
C VAL A 59 5.67 0.48 -20.90
N LEU A 60 5.34 0.23 -19.63
CA LEU A 60 5.14 -1.12 -19.09
C LEU A 60 4.00 -1.88 -19.77
N LYS A 61 2.90 -1.20 -20.12
CA LYS A 61 1.81 -1.85 -20.85
C LYS A 61 2.19 -2.36 -22.26
N LYS A 62 3.36 -1.94 -22.80
CA LYS A 62 3.89 -2.44 -24.08
C LYS A 62 4.87 -3.60 -23.90
N ILE A 63 5.40 -3.79 -22.70
CA ILE A 63 6.38 -4.82 -22.38
C ILE A 63 5.68 -6.20 -22.36
N ASN A 64 6.33 -7.22 -22.91
CA ASN A 64 5.85 -8.59 -22.80
C ASN A 64 5.99 -9.07 -21.36
N PRO A 65 4.87 -9.51 -20.69
CA PRO A 65 4.89 -9.92 -19.30
C PRO A 65 5.77 -11.16 -19.03
N ASP A 66 6.17 -11.94 -20.03
CA ASP A 66 7.15 -13.02 -19.90
C ASP A 66 8.51 -12.57 -19.35
N ILE A 67 8.85 -11.30 -19.51
CA ILE A 67 10.09 -10.72 -18.97
C ILE A 67 10.10 -10.81 -17.45
N TYR A 68 8.96 -10.56 -16.79
CA TYR A 68 8.83 -10.66 -15.34
C TYR A 68 9.06 -12.09 -14.87
N TYR A 69 8.52 -13.08 -15.57
CA TYR A 69 8.77 -14.50 -15.29
C TYR A 69 10.26 -14.87 -15.41
N LYS A 70 10.88 -14.50 -16.52
CA LYS A 70 12.30 -14.81 -16.79
C LYS A 70 13.24 -14.13 -15.79
N LYS A 71 12.93 -12.88 -15.40
CA LYS A 71 13.80 -12.06 -14.53
C LYS A 71 13.38 -12.09 -13.05
N ALA A 72 12.38 -12.87 -12.64
CA ALA A 72 11.83 -12.87 -11.27
C ALA A 72 12.89 -12.97 -10.18
N ASN A 73 13.83 -13.92 -10.31
CA ASN A 73 14.88 -14.12 -9.31
C ASN A 73 15.87 -12.94 -9.26
N LYS A 74 16.18 -12.32 -10.43
CA LYS A 74 17.04 -11.12 -10.48
C LYS A 74 16.35 -9.91 -9.85
N ILE A 75 15.04 -9.73 -10.10
CA ILE A 75 14.25 -8.67 -9.51
C ILE A 75 14.20 -8.83 -7.99
N LEU A 76 13.95 -10.06 -7.50
CA LEU A 76 13.94 -10.36 -6.07
C LEU A 76 15.29 -10.04 -5.41
N LEU A 77 16.40 -10.45 -6.04
CA LEU A 77 17.75 -10.19 -5.55
C LEU A 77 18.04 -8.67 -5.48
N ILE A 78 17.66 -7.91 -6.50
CA ILE A 78 17.81 -6.45 -6.49
C ILE A 78 17.01 -5.83 -5.32
N CYS A 79 15.76 -6.26 -5.12
CA CYS A 79 14.94 -5.79 -4.00
C CYS A 79 15.57 -6.14 -2.64
N PHE A 80 16.12 -7.34 -2.50
CA PHE A 80 16.83 -7.76 -1.29
C PHE A 80 18.05 -6.87 -1.01
N ILE A 81 18.89 -6.63 -2.02
CA ILE A 81 20.08 -5.77 -1.90
C ILE A 81 19.67 -4.35 -1.51
N LEU A 82 18.61 -3.79 -2.11
CA LEU A 82 18.12 -2.45 -1.78
C LEU A 82 17.63 -2.35 -0.32
N LEU A 83 16.93 -3.38 0.19
CA LEU A 83 16.50 -3.43 1.59
C LEU A 83 17.70 -3.52 2.55
N VAL A 84 18.72 -4.30 2.21
CA VAL A 84 19.94 -4.37 3.04
C VAL A 84 20.69 -3.04 3.02
N LEU A 85 20.82 -2.41 1.86
CA LEU A 85 21.54 -1.13 1.70
C LEU A 85 20.85 0.01 2.46
N VAL A 86 19.52 0.03 2.54
CA VAL A 86 18.81 1.12 3.25
C VAL A 86 19.02 1.07 4.77
N LEU A 87 19.32 -0.12 5.32
CA LEU A 87 19.62 -0.29 6.74
C LEU A 87 21.01 0.27 7.12
N ILE A 88 21.93 0.42 6.14
CA ILE A 88 23.29 0.89 6.42
C ILE A 88 23.25 2.38 6.81
N PRO A 89 23.83 2.75 7.98
CA PRO A 89 23.99 4.14 8.38
C PRO A 89 24.74 4.96 7.31
N GLY A 90 24.21 6.15 6.99
CA GLY A 90 24.79 7.03 5.96
C GLY A 90 24.18 6.83 4.57
N LEU A 91 23.68 5.63 4.21
CA LEU A 91 22.96 5.39 2.94
C LEU A 91 21.45 5.62 3.12
N GLY A 92 20.85 4.98 4.13
CA GLY A 92 19.45 5.14 4.45
C GLY A 92 19.16 6.40 5.27
N LYS A 93 18.14 7.17 4.85
CA LYS A 93 17.64 8.36 5.56
C LYS A 93 16.53 7.96 6.53
N ILE A 94 16.54 8.60 7.72
CA ILE A 94 15.50 8.43 8.72
C ILE A 94 14.39 9.45 8.45
N ARG A 95 13.14 8.97 8.33
CA ARG A 95 11.93 9.79 8.29
C ARG A 95 10.91 9.20 9.26
N ASN A 96 10.31 10.03 10.09
CA ASN A 96 9.31 9.64 11.08
C ASN A 96 9.75 8.43 11.95
N GLY A 97 11.04 8.37 12.32
CA GLY A 97 11.61 7.30 13.16
C GLY A 97 11.98 6.00 12.41
N SER A 98 11.72 5.89 11.11
CA SER A 98 12.06 4.73 10.29
C SER A 98 13.21 5.04 9.33
N ARG A 99 14.23 4.15 9.29
CA ARG A 99 15.33 4.20 8.31
C ARG A 99 14.97 3.37 7.09
N SER A 100 14.10 3.89 6.25
CA SER A 100 13.51 3.16 5.11
C SER A 100 13.57 3.92 3.78
N TRP A 101 14.32 5.03 3.71
CA TRP A 101 14.31 5.91 2.55
C TRP A 101 15.68 6.11 1.95
N PHE A 102 15.79 5.98 0.63
CA PHE A 102 16.85 6.60 -0.16
C PHE A 102 16.35 7.92 -0.69
N GLY A 103 17.19 8.95 -0.72
CA GLY A 103 16.77 10.19 -1.35
C GLY A 103 17.81 11.29 -1.33
N ILE A 104 17.72 12.14 -2.36
CA ILE A 104 18.51 13.36 -2.51
C ILE A 104 17.51 14.52 -2.64
N GLY A 105 17.66 15.55 -1.80
CA GLY A 105 16.71 16.67 -1.80
C GLY A 105 15.31 16.28 -1.35
N GLY A 106 14.28 16.71 -2.10
CA GLY A 106 12.87 16.41 -1.84
C GLY A 106 12.38 15.03 -2.37
N PHE A 107 13.16 14.36 -3.21
CA PHE A 107 12.79 13.07 -3.77
C PHE A 107 13.28 11.93 -2.87
N GLY A 108 12.36 11.08 -2.43
CA GLY A 108 12.66 9.88 -1.66
C GLY A 108 12.06 8.64 -2.29
N ILE A 109 12.85 7.56 -2.32
CA ILE A 109 12.41 6.23 -2.76
C ILE A 109 12.48 5.31 -1.55
N GLN A 110 11.40 4.54 -1.33
CA GLN A 110 11.31 3.56 -0.26
C GLN A 110 11.48 2.16 -0.85
N PRO A 111 12.59 1.46 -0.57
CA PRO A 111 12.87 0.12 -1.12
C PRO A 111 11.81 -0.92 -0.78
N SER A 112 11.23 -0.88 0.41
CA SER A 112 10.17 -1.81 0.85
C SER A 112 8.92 -1.74 -0.02
N GLU A 113 8.61 -0.58 -0.61
CA GLU A 113 7.53 -0.43 -1.59
C GLU A 113 7.81 -1.24 -2.87
N PHE A 114 9.04 -1.21 -3.39
CA PHE A 114 9.45 -1.99 -4.57
C PHE A 114 9.58 -3.48 -4.25
N ALA A 115 9.98 -3.82 -3.03
CA ALA A 115 10.07 -5.20 -2.57
C ALA A 115 8.72 -5.92 -2.63
N LYS A 116 7.59 -5.22 -2.43
CA LYS A 116 6.24 -5.77 -2.65
C LYS A 116 6.10 -6.36 -4.06
N ILE A 117 6.44 -5.58 -5.09
CA ILE A 117 6.36 -6.04 -6.49
C ILE A 117 7.30 -7.22 -6.73
N GLY A 118 8.55 -7.13 -6.27
CA GLY A 118 9.55 -8.18 -6.44
C GLY A 118 9.13 -9.51 -5.83
N LEU A 119 8.58 -9.47 -4.61
CA LEU A 119 8.04 -10.65 -3.93
C LEU A 119 6.81 -11.23 -4.64
N ILE A 120 5.88 -10.40 -5.07
CA ILE A 120 4.68 -10.84 -5.81
C ILE A 120 5.09 -11.54 -7.11
N ILE A 121 6.04 -10.97 -7.87
CA ILE A 121 6.57 -11.59 -9.11
C ILE A 121 7.21 -12.95 -8.81
N TYR A 122 8.08 -13.02 -7.79
CA TYR A 122 8.78 -14.24 -7.43
C TYR A 122 7.82 -15.34 -6.96
N VAL A 123 6.92 -15.01 -6.02
CA VAL A 123 5.93 -15.96 -5.47
C VAL A 123 4.99 -16.45 -6.57
N SER A 124 4.53 -15.57 -7.46
CA SER A 124 3.68 -15.97 -8.59
C SER A 124 4.39 -16.94 -9.53
N LYS A 125 5.68 -16.73 -9.81
CA LYS A 125 6.50 -17.66 -10.61
C LYS A 125 6.67 -19.01 -9.91
N TYR A 126 7.03 -18.97 -8.62
CA TYR A 126 7.26 -20.18 -7.85
C TYR A 126 6.00 -21.06 -7.81
N LEU A 127 4.85 -20.45 -7.49
CA LEU A 127 3.58 -21.15 -7.41
C LEU A 127 3.11 -21.73 -8.77
N ALA A 128 3.34 -20.97 -9.85
CA ALA A 128 3.02 -21.45 -11.20
C ALA A 128 3.85 -22.68 -11.61
N ASN A 129 5.12 -22.74 -11.18
CA ASN A 129 6.01 -23.86 -11.51
C ASN A 129 5.78 -25.10 -10.63
N ASN A 130 5.40 -24.90 -9.38
CA ASN A 130 5.32 -25.97 -8.38
C ASN A 130 3.86 -26.30 -7.99
N GLN A 131 2.91 -26.16 -8.92
CA GLN A 131 1.46 -26.34 -8.66
C GLN A 131 1.14 -27.71 -8.04
N LYS A 132 1.86 -28.76 -8.41
CA LYS A 132 1.66 -30.12 -7.88
C LYS A 132 2.15 -30.29 -6.45
N GLU A 133 3.14 -29.50 -6.04
CA GLU A 133 3.78 -29.59 -4.72
C GLU A 133 3.10 -28.70 -3.67
N ILE A 134 2.19 -27.81 -4.07
CA ILE A 134 1.52 -26.85 -3.17
C ILE A 134 0.75 -27.55 -2.05
N PHE A 135 0.27 -28.78 -2.29
CA PHE A 135 -0.44 -29.58 -1.29
C PHE A 135 0.48 -30.14 -0.18
N ASP A 136 1.80 -30.20 -0.42
CA ASP A 136 2.82 -30.55 0.56
C ASP A 136 3.42 -29.26 1.13
N ILE A 137 3.13 -29.00 2.42
CA ILE A 137 3.58 -27.77 3.08
C ILE A 137 5.11 -27.67 3.09
N LYS A 138 5.82 -28.80 3.27
CA LYS A 138 7.29 -28.78 3.38
C LYS A 138 7.97 -28.49 2.06
N LYS A 139 7.46 -29.05 0.94
CA LYS A 139 8.07 -28.90 -0.38
C LYS A 139 7.53 -27.68 -1.13
N GLY A 140 6.23 -27.41 -1.04
CA GLY A 140 5.57 -26.39 -1.85
C GLY A 140 5.49 -25.01 -1.18
N VAL A 141 5.26 -24.96 0.14
CA VAL A 141 4.93 -23.69 0.81
C VAL A 141 6.09 -23.16 1.66
N LEU A 142 6.82 -24.05 2.35
CA LEU A 142 7.91 -23.66 3.26
C LEU A 142 9.02 -22.82 2.59
N PRO A 143 9.48 -23.14 1.35
CA PRO A 143 10.49 -22.31 0.69
C PRO A 143 10.02 -20.87 0.44
N ILE A 144 8.74 -20.69 0.10
CA ILE A 144 8.15 -19.34 -0.05
C ILE A 144 8.12 -18.62 1.30
N LEU A 145 7.70 -19.30 2.36
CA LEU A 145 7.63 -18.71 3.70
C LEU A 145 8.99 -18.25 4.21
N LEU A 146 10.05 -18.99 3.92
CA LEU A 146 11.41 -18.59 4.27
C LEU A 146 11.80 -17.29 3.55
N VAL A 147 11.50 -17.16 2.27
CA VAL A 147 11.76 -15.92 1.51
C VAL A 147 10.93 -14.77 2.08
N ILE A 148 9.62 -14.98 2.31
CA ILE A 148 8.74 -13.96 2.93
C ILE A 148 9.27 -13.56 4.31
N GLY A 149 9.69 -14.53 5.12
CA GLY A 149 10.23 -14.30 6.47
C GLY A 149 11.48 -13.43 6.45
N VAL A 150 12.41 -13.69 5.53
CA VAL A 150 13.64 -12.88 5.39
C VAL A 150 13.28 -11.43 5.03
N PHE A 151 12.41 -11.20 4.05
CA PHE A 151 11.99 -9.84 3.68
C PHE A 151 11.20 -9.17 4.80
N PHE A 152 10.32 -9.90 5.47
CA PHE A 152 9.59 -9.40 6.63
C PHE A 152 10.55 -8.92 7.74
N LEU A 153 11.55 -9.72 8.07
CA LEU A 153 12.55 -9.35 9.08
C LEU A 153 13.34 -8.10 8.70
N LEU A 154 13.77 -7.99 7.43
CA LEU A 154 14.48 -6.80 6.95
C LEU A 154 13.61 -5.54 7.08
N ILE A 155 12.34 -5.61 6.69
CA ILE A 155 11.41 -4.48 6.78
C ILE A 155 11.09 -4.14 8.24
N MET A 156 11.02 -5.14 9.12
CA MET A 156 10.86 -4.93 10.57
C MET A 156 12.07 -4.26 11.22
N LEU A 157 13.28 -4.45 10.65
CA LEU A 157 14.49 -3.71 11.05
C LEU A 157 14.46 -2.24 10.58
N GLU A 158 13.64 -1.90 9.58
CA GLU A 158 13.36 -0.51 9.15
C GLU A 158 12.32 0.19 10.06
N PRO A 159 11.80 -0.36 11.13
CA PRO A 159 10.53 -0.20 11.86
C PRO A 159 9.30 0.15 11.00
N ASP A 160 9.14 -0.53 9.83
CA ASP A 160 8.00 -0.33 8.92
C ASP A 160 7.01 -1.51 9.00
N PHE A 161 6.27 -1.57 10.10
CA PHE A 161 5.27 -2.62 10.34
C PHE A 161 4.13 -2.58 9.32
N GLY A 162 3.72 -1.40 8.88
CA GLY A 162 2.62 -1.23 7.93
C GLY A 162 2.89 -1.89 6.58
N THR A 163 4.04 -1.60 5.97
CA THR A 163 4.45 -2.24 4.70
C THR A 163 4.66 -3.75 4.87
N ALA A 164 5.24 -4.19 5.99
CA ALA A 164 5.39 -5.61 6.29
C ALA A 164 4.04 -6.35 6.31
N MET A 165 3.01 -5.77 6.95
CA MET A 165 1.64 -6.33 6.97
C MET A 165 1.00 -6.37 5.60
N VAL A 166 1.13 -5.31 4.78
CA VAL A 166 0.63 -5.31 3.39
C VAL A 166 1.25 -6.46 2.60
N ILE A 167 2.56 -6.68 2.71
CA ILE A 167 3.28 -7.77 2.03
C ILE A 167 2.74 -9.14 2.48
N VAL A 168 2.68 -9.39 3.79
CA VAL A 168 2.23 -10.68 4.33
C VAL A 168 0.80 -10.98 3.89
N LEU A 169 -0.12 -10.02 4.04
CA LEU A 169 -1.52 -10.22 3.64
C LEU A 169 -1.66 -10.44 2.13
N THR A 170 -0.91 -9.69 1.31
CA THR A 170 -0.91 -9.87 -0.15
C THR A 170 -0.41 -11.24 -0.55
N LEU A 171 0.73 -11.68 -0.01
CA LEU A 171 1.33 -12.96 -0.38
C LEU A 171 0.51 -14.14 0.16
N THR A 172 -0.07 -14.00 1.35
CA THR A 172 -1.00 -14.98 1.91
C THR A 172 -2.24 -15.14 1.01
N SER A 173 -2.75 -14.05 0.42
CA SER A 173 -3.87 -14.13 -0.51
C SER A 173 -3.52 -14.85 -1.82
N ILE A 174 -2.30 -14.69 -2.33
CA ILE A 174 -1.83 -15.43 -3.51
C ILE A 174 -1.72 -16.93 -3.19
N LEU A 175 -1.19 -17.28 -2.00
CA LEU A 175 -1.16 -18.67 -1.52
C LEU A 175 -2.58 -19.27 -1.43
N PHE A 176 -3.55 -18.48 -0.96
CA PHE A 176 -4.94 -18.90 -0.85
C PHE A 176 -5.55 -19.25 -2.22
N ILE A 177 -5.42 -18.37 -3.20
CA ILE A 177 -5.96 -18.63 -4.56
C ILE A 177 -5.17 -19.70 -5.32
N SER A 178 -3.94 -20.03 -4.90
CA SER A 178 -3.16 -21.10 -5.50
C SER A 178 -3.64 -22.51 -5.09
N GLY A 179 -4.53 -22.61 -4.09
CA GLY A 179 -5.11 -23.87 -3.64
C GLY A 179 -4.45 -24.49 -2.42
N VAL A 180 -3.65 -23.73 -1.67
CA VAL A 180 -3.10 -24.19 -0.38
C VAL A 180 -4.24 -24.49 0.60
N LYS A 181 -4.12 -25.60 1.37
CA LYS A 181 -5.15 -26.05 2.30
C LYS A 181 -5.53 -25.00 3.34
N LEU A 182 -6.81 -24.81 3.59
CA LEU A 182 -7.32 -23.83 4.57
C LEU A 182 -6.72 -24.02 5.97
N SER A 183 -6.47 -25.26 6.39
CA SER A 183 -5.83 -25.58 7.68
C SER A 183 -4.45 -24.94 7.86
N PHE A 184 -3.74 -24.66 6.76
CA PHE A 184 -2.47 -23.95 6.78
C PHE A 184 -2.64 -22.49 7.21
N PHE A 185 -3.67 -21.81 6.70
CA PHE A 185 -3.93 -20.40 7.05
C PHE A 185 -4.34 -20.24 8.50
N VAL A 186 -5.09 -21.20 9.04
CA VAL A 186 -5.43 -21.23 10.47
C VAL A 186 -4.14 -21.37 11.32
N LYS A 187 -3.24 -22.28 10.95
CA LYS A 187 -1.96 -22.45 11.67
C LYS A 187 -1.07 -21.21 11.60
N ILE A 188 -0.93 -20.61 10.40
CA ILE A 188 -0.18 -19.35 10.24
C ILE A 188 -0.83 -18.22 11.01
N GLY A 189 -2.15 -18.13 11.04
CA GLY A 189 -2.88 -17.15 11.83
C GLY A 189 -2.56 -17.25 13.33
N ILE A 190 -2.54 -18.48 13.87
CA ILE A 190 -2.16 -18.73 15.27
C ILE A 190 -0.70 -18.33 15.53
N VAL A 191 0.23 -18.76 14.67
CA VAL A 191 1.65 -18.38 14.79
C VAL A 191 1.84 -16.86 14.66
N GLY A 192 1.11 -16.21 13.74
CA GLY A 192 1.13 -14.76 13.59
C GLY A 192 0.63 -14.04 14.83
N LEU A 193 -0.46 -14.51 15.44
CA LEU A 193 -1.01 -13.95 16.68
C LEU A 193 0.01 -14.08 17.84
N LEU A 194 0.62 -15.25 18.00
CA LEU A 194 1.67 -15.45 19.00
C LEU A 194 2.89 -14.56 18.73
N GLY A 195 3.25 -14.39 17.46
CA GLY A 195 4.32 -13.48 17.05
C GLY A 195 4.03 -12.02 17.39
N ILE A 196 2.80 -11.56 17.18
CA ILE A 196 2.35 -10.20 17.57
C ILE A 196 2.46 -10.03 19.08
N VAL A 197 1.97 -10.99 19.87
CA VAL A 197 2.09 -10.96 21.33
C VAL A 197 3.55 -10.88 21.75
N GLY A 198 4.44 -11.70 21.17
CA GLY A 198 5.87 -11.64 21.43
C GLY A 198 6.50 -10.28 21.08
N LEU A 199 6.15 -9.70 19.94
CA LEU A 199 6.63 -8.38 19.52
C LEU A 199 6.17 -7.25 20.46
N ILE A 200 4.99 -7.38 21.06
CA ILE A 200 4.45 -6.43 22.03
C ILE A 200 5.23 -6.51 23.34
N VAL A 201 5.49 -7.73 23.85
CA VAL A 201 6.24 -7.96 25.09
C VAL A 201 7.66 -7.39 25.00
N VAL A 202 8.32 -7.55 23.86
CA VAL A 202 9.70 -7.07 23.65
C VAL A 202 9.80 -5.55 23.50
N ALA A 203 8.73 -4.87 23.10
CA ALA A 203 8.77 -3.43 22.83
C ALA A 203 7.58 -2.68 23.45
N PRO A 204 7.73 -2.11 24.66
CA PRO A 204 6.65 -1.46 25.41
C PRO A 204 5.90 -0.36 24.65
N TYR A 205 6.55 0.38 23.73
CA TYR A 205 5.89 1.40 22.94
C TYR A 205 4.78 0.83 22.02
N ARG A 206 4.88 -0.46 21.65
CA ARG A 206 3.84 -1.14 20.86
C ARG A 206 2.59 -1.42 21.70
N MET A 207 2.78 -1.67 22.99
CA MET A 207 1.68 -1.80 23.94
C MET A 207 0.90 -0.47 24.03
N LEU A 208 1.59 0.68 24.11
CA LEU A 208 0.95 1.99 24.11
C LEU A 208 0.07 2.21 22.87
N ARG A 209 0.53 1.79 21.70
CA ARG A 209 -0.28 1.87 20.47
C ARG A 209 -1.54 1.00 20.53
N ILE A 210 -1.49 -0.15 21.17
CA ILE A 210 -2.66 -1.02 21.35
C ILE A 210 -3.63 -0.43 22.37
N VAL A 211 -3.12 0.04 23.50
CA VAL A 211 -3.95 0.72 24.51
C VAL A 211 -4.65 1.93 23.91
N SER A 212 -3.92 2.76 23.17
CA SER A 212 -4.46 3.94 22.48
C SER A 212 -5.45 3.59 21.37
N PHE A 213 -5.31 2.42 20.76
CA PHE A 213 -6.28 1.92 19.78
C PHE A 213 -7.57 1.47 20.47
N LEU A 214 -7.46 0.72 21.58
CA LEU A 214 -8.65 0.23 22.32
C LEU A 214 -9.40 1.35 23.04
N ASN A 215 -8.68 2.33 23.57
CA ASN A 215 -9.24 3.51 24.19
C ASN A 215 -8.33 4.73 23.96
N PRO A 216 -8.52 5.46 22.85
CA PRO A 216 -7.67 6.60 22.52
C PRO A 216 -7.79 7.75 23.53
N TRP A 217 -8.87 7.79 24.32
CA TRP A 217 -9.12 8.80 25.33
C TRP A 217 -8.28 8.65 26.61
N VAL A 218 -7.56 7.55 26.79
CA VAL A 218 -6.62 7.38 27.91
C VAL A 218 -5.43 8.33 27.79
N ASP A 219 -4.97 8.60 26.55
CA ASP A 219 -3.88 9.53 26.27
C ASP A 219 -4.25 10.41 25.06
N PRO A 220 -5.19 11.38 25.25
CA PRO A 220 -5.78 12.13 24.15
C PRO A 220 -4.83 13.14 23.49
N LEU A 221 -3.74 13.55 24.16
CA LEU A 221 -2.74 14.46 23.62
C LEU A 221 -1.45 13.78 23.16
N GLY A 222 -1.29 12.51 23.45
CA GLY A 222 -0.14 11.69 23.05
C GLY A 222 -0.50 10.65 21.99
N SER A 223 -0.44 9.39 22.36
CA SER A 223 -0.58 8.26 21.43
C SER A 223 -2.00 8.09 20.83
N GLY A 224 -3.05 8.57 21.49
CA GLY A 224 -4.43 8.58 21.00
C GLY A 224 -4.76 9.76 20.08
N TYR A 225 -3.93 10.81 20.07
CA TYR A 225 -4.24 12.09 19.43
C TYR A 225 -4.66 11.95 17.96
N GLN A 226 -3.87 11.24 17.15
CA GLN A 226 -4.14 11.10 15.71
C GLN A 226 -5.47 10.40 15.42
N ILE A 227 -5.80 9.34 16.18
CA ILE A 227 -7.06 8.62 16.03
C ILE A 227 -8.24 9.51 16.42
N ILE A 228 -8.14 10.24 17.53
CA ILE A 228 -9.20 11.15 18.00
C ILE A 228 -9.45 12.24 16.95
N GLN A 229 -8.39 12.90 16.43
CA GLN A 229 -8.57 13.93 15.42
C GLN A 229 -9.13 13.37 14.10
N SER A 230 -8.76 12.13 13.75
CA SER A 230 -9.34 11.43 12.60
C SER A 230 -10.85 11.21 12.78
N LEU A 231 -11.27 10.73 13.95
CA LEU A 231 -12.69 10.53 14.25
C LEU A 231 -13.47 11.86 14.30
N TYR A 232 -12.83 12.93 14.80
CA TYR A 232 -13.41 14.29 14.76
C TYR A 232 -13.53 14.86 13.34
N ALA A 233 -12.71 14.40 12.38
CA ALA A 233 -12.90 14.72 10.97
C ALA A 233 -14.11 13.99 10.37
N ILE A 234 -14.25 12.69 10.66
CA ILE A 234 -15.30 11.85 10.08
C ILE A 234 -16.69 12.22 10.61
N GLY A 235 -16.81 12.43 11.94
CA GLY A 235 -18.10 12.66 12.61
C GLY A 235 -18.93 13.80 12.02
N PRO A 236 -18.39 15.03 11.87
CA PRO A 236 -19.10 16.17 11.32
C PRO A 236 -19.41 16.11 9.84
N GLY A 237 -18.81 15.18 9.09
CA GLY A 237 -18.98 15.06 7.64
C GLY A 237 -20.41 14.82 7.20
N GLY A 238 -21.23 14.09 7.97
CA GLY A 238 -22.61 13.79 7.61
C GLY A 238 -22.72 13.14 6.21
N LEU A 239 -23.80 13.47 5.47
CA LEU A 239 -24.03 12.91 4.13
C LEU A 239 -23.20 13.59 3.03
N LEU A 240 -23.12 14.92 3.02
CA LEU A 240 -22.54 15.72 1.94
C LEU A 240 -21.22 16.40 2.31
N GLY A 241 -20.79 16.31 3.55
CA GLY A 241 -19.58 16.96 4.06
C GLY A 241 -19.75 18.44 4.39
N GLN A 242 -18.67 19.02 4.90
CA GLN A 242 -18.59 20.46 5.22
C GLN A 242 -18.34 21.33 3.97
N GLY A 243 -18.01 20.70 2.84
CA GLY A 243 -17.65 21.34 1.58
C GLY A 243 -16.14 21.32 1.31
N PHE A 244 -15.76 21.36 0.06
CA PHE A 244 -14.38 21.37 -0.39
C PHE A 244 -13.61 22.57 0.21
N LEU A 245 -12.40 22.33 0.68
CA LEU A 245 -11.52 23.27 1.39
C LEU A 245 -12.04 23.73 2.76
N LYS A 246 -13.12 23.18 3.29
CA LYS A 246 -13.72 23.60 4.57
C LYS A 246 -13.43 22.65 5.74
N SER A 247 -12.55 21.68 5.58
CA SER A 247 -12.11 20.84 6.71
C SER A 247 -11.51 21.69 7.82
N ARG A 248 -11.91 21.43 9.06
CA ARG A 248 -11.33 22.05 10.27
C ARG A 248 -10.08 21.30 10.71
N GLN A 249 -10.05 20.00 10.53
CA GLN A 249 -8.96 19.16 11.02
C GLN A 249 -7.62 19.42 10.31
N LYS A 250 -7.63 19.88 9.05
CA LYS A 250 -6.40 20.32 8.34
C LYS A 250 -5.79 21.61 8.88
N GLN A 251 -6.50 22.35 9.78
CA GLN A 251 -6.01 23.58 10.40
C GLN A 251 -5.14 23.23 11.63
N PHE A 252 -4.06 22.47 11.42
CA PHE A 252 -3.08 22.05 12.43
C PHE A 252 -3.58 21.11 13.53
N TYR A 253 -4.85 20.65 13.50
CA TYR A 253 -5.36 19.66 14.44
C TYR A 253 -4.89 18.25 14.10
N LEU A 254 -5.01 17.82 12.83
CA LEU A 254 -4.56 16.50 12.40
C LEU A 254 -3.13 16.58 11.84
N PRO A 255 -2.14 15.87 12.43
CA PRO A 255 -0.78 15.86 11.93
C PRO A 255 -0.69 15.21 10.55
N GLU A 256 0.02 15.83 9.62
CA GLU A 256 0.30 15.34 8.26
C GLU A 256 -0.94 14.74 7.55
N PRO A 257 -2.08 15.46 7.48
CA PRO A 257 -3.33 14.91 6.95
C PRO A 257 -3.24 14.49 5.48
N GLN A 258 -2.26 15.00 4.73
CA GLN A 258 -2.02 14.66 3.32
C GLN A 258 -1.38 13.28 3.12
N THR A 259 -0.88 12.62 4.16
CA THR A 259 -0.22 11.30 4.09
C THR A 259 -1.20 10.17 4.41
N ASP A 260 -1.15 9.62 5.59
CA ASP A 260 -1.88 8.43 6.02
C ASP A 260 -3.33 8.70 6.50
N PHE A 261 -3.67 9.97 6.78
CA PHE A 261 -5.00 10.39 7.19
C PHE A 261 -5.81 11.18 6.13
N ILE A 262 -5.41 11.14 4.86
CA ILE A 262 -6.12 11.89 3.81
C ILE A 262 -7.59 11.48 3.68
N PHE A 263 -7.92 10.22 3.99
CA PHE A 263 -9.29 9.71 3.97
C PHE A 263 -10.18 10.40 5.01
N SER A 264 -9.62 10.84 6.17
CA SER A 264 -10.35 11.66 7.15
C SER A 264 -10.78 13.00 6.56
N ILE A 265 -9.87 13.66 5.82
CA ILE A 265 -10.17 14.96 5.19
C ILE A 265 -11.21 14.79 4.08
N ILE A 266 -11.13 13.69 3.28
CA ILE A 266 -12.17 13.38 2.28
C ILE A 266 -13.52 13.19 2.97
N SER A 267 -13.53 12.47 4.11
CA SER A 267 -14.75 12.21 4.89
C SER A 267 -15.33 13.49 5.49
N GLU A 268 -14.50 14.43 5.97
CA GLU A 268 -14.95 15.71 6.51
C GLU A 268 -15.50 16.63 5.41
N GLU A 269 -14.79 16.73 4.27
CA GLU A 269 -15.15 17.67 3.21
C GLU A 269 -16.30 17.20 2.32
N PHE A 270 -16.40 15.89 2.04
CA PHE A 270 -17.39 15.30 1.12
C PHE A 270 -18.37 14.36 1.83
N GLY A 271 -18.24 14.14 3.13
CA GLY A 271 -19.13 13.30 3.93
C GLY A 271 -19.18 11.85 3.45
N PHE A 272 -20.31 11.20 3.70
CA PHE A 272 -20.57 9.83 3.29
C PHE A 272 -20.48 9.65 1.76
N LEU A 273 -20.84 10.67 0.97
CA LEU A 273 -20.73 10.62 -0.49
C LEU A 273 -19.27 10.49 -0.92
N GLY A 274 -18.34 11.21 -0.28
CA GLY A 274 -16.90 11.08 -0.54
C GLY A 274 -16.36 9.69 -0.23
N ILE A 275 -16.76 9.13 0.93
CA ILE A 275 -16.43 7.76 1.35
C ILE A 275 -16.93 6.75 0.31
N LEU A 276 -18.18 6.89 -0.13
CA LEU A 276 -18.82 6.01 -1.10
C LEU A 276 -18.09 6.06 -2.46
N ILE A 277 -17.78 7.25 -2.96
CA ILE A 277 -17.06 7.43 -4.23
C ILE A 277 -15.71 6.72 -4.17
N VAL A 278 -14.91 6.95 -3.12
CA VAL A 278 -13.60 6.31 -2.96
C VAL A 278 -13.74 4.78 -2.92
N THR A 279 -14.68 4.27 -2.13
CA THR A 279 -14.91 2.82 -1.97
C THR A 279 -15.36 2.18 -3.30
N VAL A 280 -16.27 2.82 -4.01
CA VAL A 280 -16.76 2.33 -5.32
C VAL A 280 -15.63 2.32 -6.36
N PHE A 281 -14.76 3.33 -6.38
CA PHE A 281 -13.61 3.33 -7.29
C PHE A 281 -12.63 2.20 -6.99
N PHE A 282 -12.27 1.96 -5.72
CA PHE A 282 -11.42 0.82 -5.36
C PHE A 282 -12.09 -0.51 -5.68
N GLY A 283 -13.39 -0.65 -5.40
CA GLY A 283 -14.19 -1.83 -5.77
C GLY A 283 -14.20 -2.06 -7.28
N PHE A 284 -14.39 -1.02 -8.08
CA PHE A 284 -14.35 -1.11 -9.54
C PHE A 284 -12.96 -1.49 -10.06
N ILE A 285 -11.89 -0.89 -9.54
CA ILE A 285 -10.50 -1.25 -9.88
C ILE A 285 -10.26 -2.71 -9.56
N PHE A 286 -10.65 -3.18 -8.37
CA PHE A 286 -10.48 -4.58 -7.97
C PHE A 286 -11.28 -5.54 -8.88
N TYR A 287 -12.53 -5.24 -9.16
CA TYR A 287 -13.36 -6.00 -10.09
C TYR A 287 -12.68 -6.17 -11.46
N ARG A 288 -12.14 -5.08 -12.03
CA ARG A 288 -11.43 -5.13 -13.32
C ARG A 288 -10.19 -6.01 -13.24
N ILE A 289 -9.41 -5.92 -12.16
CA ILE A 289 -8.19 -6.71 -11.96
C ILE A 289 -8.53 -8.20 -11.80
N VAL A 290 -9.54 -8.54 -11.00
CA VAL A 290 -10.01 -9.92 -10.84
C VAL A 290 -10.49 -10.48 -12.19
N LYS A 291 -11.24 -9.70 -12.96
CA LYS A 291 -11.67 -10.09 -14.31
C LYS A 291 -10.49 -10.40 -15.23
N ILE A 292 -9.43 -9.56 -15.19
CA ILE A 292 -8.19 -9.81 -15.96
C ILE A 292 -7.54 -11.11 -15.47
N ALA A 293 -7.39 -11.30 -14.16
CA ALA A 293 -6.76 -12.48 -13.59
C ALA A 293 -7.51 -13.77 -13.91
N LEU A 294 -8.85 -13.77 -13.89
CA LEU A 294 -9.67 -14.93 -14.21
C LEU A 294 -9.63 -15.30 -15.71
N ASN A 295 -9.43 -14.32 -16.58
CA ASN A 295 -9.36 -14.55 -18.03
C ASN A 295 -7.95 -14.99 -18.50
N CYS A 296 -6.98 -15.13 -17.58
CA CYS A 296 -5.65 -15.62 -17.92
C CYS A 296 -5.58 -17.14 -17.85
N ASP A 297 -5.19 -17.80 -18.95
CA ASP A 297 -4.94 -19.26 -18.99
C ASP A 297 -3.61 -19.60 -18.28
N ASN A 298 -2.63 -18.69 -18.32
CA ASN A 298 -1.33 -18.89 -17.70
C ASN A 298 -1.39 -18.58 -16.19
N LEU A 299 -1.06 -19.57 -15.35
CA LEU A 299 -1.08 -19.46 -13.89
C LEU A 299 -0.18 -18.34 -13.36
N PHE A 300 1.00 -18.12 -13.96
CA PHE A 300 1.87 -17.02 -13.56
C PHE A 300 1.19 -15.66 -13.75
N TYR A 301 0.53 -15.43 -14.89
CA TYR A 301 -0.18 -14.18 -15.14
C TYR A 301 -1.38 -14.02 -14.21
N LYS A 302 -2.09 -15.12 -13.95
CA LYS A 302 -3.21 -15.14 -13.02
C LYS A 302 -2.79 -14.71 -11.62
N TYR A 303 -1.75 -15.34 -11.06
CA TYR A 303 -1.25 -15.04 -9.72
C TYR A 303 -0.61 -13.64 -9.65
N LEU A 304 0.15 -13.25 -10.68
CA LEU A 304 0.80 -11.95 -10.74
C LEU A 304 -0.23 -10.81 -10.80
N SER A 305 -1.22 -10.87 -11.70
CA SER A 305 -2.22 -9.82 -11.82
C SER A 305 -3.09 -9.70 -10.57
N PHE A 306 -3.51 -10.85 -10.01
CA PHE A 306 -4.26 -10.86 -8.75
C PHE A 306 -3.42 -10.29 -7.60
N GLY A 307 -2.20 -10.75 -7.42
CA GLY A 307 -1.34 -10.32 -6.32
C GLY A 307 -1.03 -8.83 -6.35
N LEU A 308 -0.67 -8.30 -7.52
CA LEU A 308 -0.42 -6.86 -7.69
C LEU A 308 -1.68 -6.02 -7.38
N GLY A 309 -2.83 -6.47 -7.88
CA GLY A 309 -4.10 -5.79 -7.63
C GLY A 309 -4.57 -5.90 -6.18
N PHE A 310 -4.51 -7.10 -5.60
CA PHE A 310 -4.89 -7.30 -4.21
C PHE A 310 -3.98 -6.52 -3.25
N GLY A 311 -2.68 -6.38 -3.58
CA GLY A 311 -1.76 -5.55 -2.81
C GLY A 311 -2.18 -4.08 -2.73
N ILE A 312 -2.71 -3.53 -3.82
CA ILE A 312 -3.28 -2.16 -3.83
C ILE A 312 -4.53 -2.11 -2.94
N ILE A 313 -5.42 -3.08 -3.06
CA ILE A 313 -6.69 -3.08 -2.30
C ILE A 313 -6.47 -3.30 -0.82
N ILE A 314 -5.61 -4.24 -0.42
CA ILE A 314 -5.33 -4.49 1.00
C ILE A 314 -4.66 -3.27 1.64
N GLN A 315 -3.78 -2.59 0.91
CA GLN A 315 -3.17 -1.34 1.37
C GLN A 315 -4.23 -0.24 1.59
N ALA A 316 -5.19 -0.09 0.66
CA ALA A 316 -6.31 0.85 0.83
C ALA A 316 -7.19 0.48 2.02
N LEU A 317 -7.55 -0.81 2.17
CA LEU A 317 -8.36 -1.29 3.28
C LEU A 317 -7.67 -1.05 4.63
N LEU A 318 -6.37 -1.35 4.74
CA LEU A 318 -5.63 -1.11 5.98
C LEU A 318 -5.58 0.38 6.33
N ASN A 319 -5.37 1.27 5.36
CA ASN A 319 -5.43 2.71 5.60
C ASN A 319 -6.82 3.14 6.09
N ILE A 320 -7.87 2.75 5.39
CA ILE A 320 -9.26 3.07 5.80
C ILE A 320 -9.55 2.54 7.20
N CYS A 321 -9.17 1.30 7.51
CA CYS A 321 -9.36 0.72 8.85
C CYS A 321 -8.62 1.49 9.95
N VAL A 322 -7.41 2.00 9.68
CA VAL A 322 -6.69 2.90 10.60
C VAL A 322 -7.47 4.19 10.83
N VAL A 323 -7.89 4.83 9.75
CA VAL A 323 -8.55 6.15 9.77
C VAL A 323 -9.87 6.11 10.54
N ILE A 324 -10.64 5.02 10.40
CA ILE A 324 -11.91 4.84 11.13
C ILE A 324 -11.72 4.18 12.51
N GLY A 325 -10.49 3.98 12.95
CA GLY A 325 -10.18 3.44 14.28
C GLY A 325 -10.48 1.95 14.46
N LEU A 326 -10.49 1.12 13.38
CA LEU A 326 -10.68 -0.34 13.46
C LEU A 326 -9.38 -1.11 13.72
N ILE A 327 -8.22 -0.52 13.43
CA ILE A 327 -6.89 -1.09 13.69
C ILE A 327 -5.93 0.00 14.17
N PRO A 328 -4.86 -0.34 14.90
CA PRO A 328 -3.86 0.63 15.34
C PRO A 328 -3.20 1.38 14.17
N VAL A 329 -2.71 2.59 14.43
CA VAL A 329 -2.03 3.42 13.43
C VAL A 329 -0.78 2.71 12.89
N THR A 330 -0.74 2.48 11.58
CA THR A 330 0.32 1.75 10.87
C THR A 330 1.19 2.63 9.96
N GLY A 331 0.76 3.86 9.66
CA GLY A 331 1.46 4.76 8.73
C GLY A 331 1.37 4.36 7.25
N VAL A 332 0.45 3.47 6.90
CA VAL A 332 0.24 3.02 5.51
C VAL A 332 -0.54 4.07 4.74
N THR A 333 -0.03 4.46 3.57
CA THR A 333 -0.67 5.45 2.69
C THR A 333 -1.86 4.85 1.94
N LEU A 334 -2.88 5.68 1.63
CA LEU A 334 -3.99 5.32 0.75
C LEU A 334 -3.51 5.38 -0.71
N PRO A 335 -3.47 4.24 -1.46
CA PRO A 335 -2.99 4.22 -2.84
C PRO A 335 -3.69 5.25 -3.72
N PHE A 336 -2.95 5.93 -4.58
CA PHE A 336 -3.39 6.99 -5.49
C PHE A 336 -3.84 8.32 -4.84
N PHE A 337 -4.25 8.32 -3.56
CA PHE A 337 -4.74 9.52 -2.86
C PHE A 337 -3.67 10.19 -2.01
N SER A 338 -2.96 9.41 -1.18
CA SER A 338 -2.00 9.97 -0.23
C SER A 338 -0.80 10.59 -0.91
N TYR A 339 -0.28 11.65 -0.30
CA TYR A 339 1.04 12.15 -0.64
C TYR A 339 2.10 11.10 -0.31
N GLY A 340 2.74 10.59 -1.36
CA GLY A 340 3.76 9.55 -1.25
C GLY A 340 4.25 9.13 -2.63
N GLY A 341 5.35 9.73 -3.10
CA GLY A 341 5.87 9.49 -4.45
C GLY A 341 6.16 8.03 -4.74
N SER A 342 6.80 7.30 -3.80
CA SER A 342 7.11 5.86 -3.97
C SER A 342 5.86 5.00 -4.01
N SER A 343 4.88 5.26 -3.13
CA SER A 343 3.63 4.50 -3.07
C SER A 343 2.81 4.69 -4.35
N LEU A 344 2.69 5.93 -4.84
CA LEU A 344 2.04 6.22 -6.12
C LEU A 344 2.77 5.52 -7.28
N LEU A 345 4.10 5.64 -7.34
CA LEU A 345 4.92 5.05 -8.40
C LEU A 345 4.74 3.52 -8.43
N VAL A 346 4.84 2.84 -7.29
CA VAL A 346 4.71 1.39 -7.16
C VAL A 346 3.30 0.92 -7.50
N SER A 347 2.27 1.64 -7.06
CA SER A 347 0.88 1.36 -7.44
C SER A 347 0.67 1.48 -8.95
N MET A 348 1.21 2.52 -9.57
CA MET A 348 1.13 2.74 -11.02
C MET A 348 1.95 1.71 -11.80
N ILE A 349 3.14 1.30 -11.33
CA ILE A 349 3.92 0.19 -11.92
C ILE A 349 3.08 -1.09 -11.89
N SER A 350 2.44 -1.39 -10.77
CA SER A 350 1.57 -2.56 -10.62
C SER A 350 0.44 -2.55 -11.65
N ILE A 351 -0.23 -1.41 -11.84
CA ILE A 351 -1.25 -1.23 -12.88
C ILE A 351 -0.65 -1.40 -14.29
N GLY A 352 0.51 -0.85 -14.56
CA GLY A 352 1.21 -0.99 -15.85
C GLY A 352 1.48 -2.46 -16.21
N ILE A 353 1.93 -3.26 -15.24
CA ILE A 353 2.15 -4.71 -15.39
C ILE A 353 0.82 -5.42 -15.65
N ILE A 354 -0.23 -5.14 -14.87
CA ILE A 354 -1.57 -5.73 -15.05
C ILE A 354 -2.13 -5.42 -16.44
N LEU A 355 -1.97 -4.17 -16.91
CA LEU A 355 -2.40 -3.77 -18.26
C LEU A 355 -1.61 -4.49 -19.36
N SER A 356 -0.33 -4.85 -19.16
CA SER A 356 0.43 -5.67 -20.11
C SER A 356 -0.13 -7.09 -20.18
N ILE A 357 -0.53 -7.66 -19.04
CA ILE A 357 -1.14 -8.99 -18.95
C ILE A 357 -2.53 -9.01 -19.60
N SER A 358 -3.32 -7.95 -19.46
CA SER A 358 -4.69 -7.87 -20.01
C SER A 358 -4.78 -8.00 -21.54
N LYS A 359 -3.64 -7.98 -22.24
CA LYS A 359 -3.53 -8.20 -23.69
C LYS A 359 -3.34 -9.67 -24.07
N LYS A 360 -3.02 -10.53 -23.11
CA LYS A 360 -2.80 -11.96 -23.32
C LYS A 360 -4.09 -12.75 -23.13
#